data_57eca669c9401b69fab125fbf463a836
#
_entry.id   57eca669c9401b69fab125fbf463a836
#
_cell.length_a   1.000
_cell.length_b   1.000
_cell.length_c   1.000
_cell.angle_alpha   90.00
_cell.angle_beta   90.00
_cell.angle_gamma   90.00
#
_symmetry.space_group_name_H-M   'P 1'
#
loop_
_entity.id
_entity.type
_entity.pdbx_description
1 polymer ?
#
loop_
_entity_poly.entity_id
_entity_poly.type
_entity_poly.pdbx_seq_one_letter_code
_entity_poly.pdbx_strand_id
1 'polypeptide(L)'
;MNQGLIPRRYAKALYKVGLERGCVKPCYAMMNSLAAAFDHSARLKDTVANPFVSIDDKTALIAAAAGVNTTDALFADFLKLLVQNRRIDIVDDIARAFTDIYRKSNNISRVEVVSASPIDSDATARISRIIADHLPADATMELSSRIDPDLIGGFVVNIDNERLDASVSSQLKELRLSLLK
;
A
#
# COMPACT_ATOMS: atom_id res chain seq x y z
N MET A 1 -7.29 7.90 -1.62
CA MET A 1 -8.50 7.65 -0.82
C MET A 1 -8.35 8.36 0.51
N ASN A 2 -9.37 9.13 0.93
CA ASN A 2 -9.35 9.80 2.23
C ASN A 2 -9.55 8.74 3.33
N GLN A 3 -8.44 8.25 3.87
CA GLN A 3 -8.50 7.44 5.07
C GLN A 3 -9.03 8.33 6.19
N GLY A 4 -10.22 8.04 6.69
CA GLY A 4 -10.86 8.84 7.73
C GLY A 4 -10.01 8.97 9.00
N LEU A 5 -10.33 9.93 9.85
CA LEU A 5 -9.62 10.21 11.11
C LEU A 5 -9.58 8.99 12.04
N ILE A 6 -10.60 8.14 12.01
CA ILE A 6 -10.72 6.95 12.88
C ILE A 6 -9.67 5.89 12.53
N PRO A 7 -9.55 5.41 11.26
CA PRO A 7 -8.50 4.45 10.89
C PRO A 7 -7.09 4.92 11.25
N ARG A 8 -6.79 6.19 11.01
CA ARG A 8 -5.48 6.77 11.36
C ARG A 8 -5.19 6.75 12.86
N ARG A 9 -6.20 6.94 13.72
CA ARG A 9 -6.02 6.86 15.19
C ARG A 9 -5.67 5.45 15.62
N TYR A 10 -6.37 4.43 15.11
CA TYR A 10 -6.07 3.03 15.40
C TYR A 10 -4.69 2.63 14.87
N ALA A 11 -4.36 3.02 13.64
CA ALA A 11 -3.05 2.77 13.05
C ALA A 11 -1.92 3.41 13.87
N LYS A 12 -2.07 4.66 14.31
CA LYS A 12 -1.10 5.33 15.20
C LYS A 12 -0.94 4.62 16.55
N ALA A 13 -2.04 4.18 17.14
CA ALA A 13 -2.00 3.44 18.40
C ALA A 13 -1.25 2.11 18.25
N LEU A 14 -1.57 1.35 17.20
CA LEU A 14 -0.89 0.09 16.89
C LEU A 14 0.60 0.30 16.62
N TYR A 15 0.95 1.36 15.88
CA TYR A 15 2.35 1.71 15.61
C TYR A 15 3.13 2.01 16.90
N LYS A 16 2.54 2.79 17.83
CA LYS A 16 3.16 3.09 19.13
C LYS A 16 3.38 1.83 19.96
N VAL A 17 2.36 0.97 20.08
CA VAL A 17 2.49 -0.30 20.81
C VAL A 17 3.51 -1.22 20.16
N GLY A 18 3.56 -1.23 18.81
CA GLY A 18 4.58 -1.96 18.06
C GLY A 18 6.00 -1.47 18.36
N LEU A 19 6.20 -0.14 18.50
CA LEU A 19 7.48 0.46 18.91
C LEU A 19 7.87 0.04 20.34
N GLU A 20 6.94 0.14 21.29
CA GLU A 20 7.17 -0.24 22.68
C GLU A 20 7.53 -1.72 22.83
N ARG A 21 6.94 -2.59 22.01
CA ARG A 21 7.21 -4.04 22.02
C ARG A 21 8.34 -4.47 21.07
N GLY A 22 8.95 -3.55 20.32
CA GLY A 22 10.01 -3.85 19.36
C GLY A 22 9.58 -4.71 18.15
N CYS A 23 8.27 -4.76 17.84
CA CYS A 23 7.70 -5.62 16.80
C CYS A 23 7.05 -4.85 15.64
N VAL A 24 7.51 -3.63 15.36
CA VAL A 24 6.93 -2.79 14.28
C VAL A 24 7.13 -3.40 12.90
N LYS A 25 8.30 -3.99 12.61
CA LYS A 25 8.58 -4.64 11.32
C LYS A 25 7.65 -5.83 11.04
N PRO A 26 7.48 -6.81 11.95
CA PRO A 26 6.45 -7.84 11.80
C PRO A 26 5.05 -7.26 11.60
N CYS A 27 4.65 -6.25 12.38
CA CYS A 27 3.36 -5.59 12.22
C CYS A 27 3.20 -4.95 10.82
N TYR A 28 4.26 -4.34 10.29
CA TYR A 28 4.24 -3.79 8.94
C TYR A 28 4.03 -4.87 7.88
N ALA A 29 4.75 -5.99 7.97
CA ALA A 29 4.59 -7.11 7.05
C ALA A 29 3.15 -7.65 7.07
N MET A 30 2.57 -7.86 8.26
CA MET A 30 1.19 -8.32 8.43
C MET A 30 0.18 -7.33 7.83
N MET A 31 0.30 -6.04 8.13
CA MET A 31 -0.60 -5.02 7.61
C MET A 31 -0.47 -4.84 6.10
N ASN A 32 0.73 -4.97 5.56
CA ASN A 32 0.95 -4.91 4.11
C ASN A 32 0.33 -6.13 3.41
N SER A 33 0.50 -7.34 3.96
CA SER A 33 -0.15 -8.56 3.46
C SER A 33 -1.67 -8.44 3.49
N LEU A 34 -2.22 -7.89 4.59
CA LEU A 34 -3.65 -7.68 4.74
C LEU A 34 -4.18 -6.67 3.71
N ALA A 35 -3.52 -5.54 3.52
CA ALA A 35 -3.90 -4.55 2.51
C ALA A 35 -3.85 -5.15 1.09
N ALA A 36 -2.81 -5.92 0.76
CA ALA A 36 -2.70 -6.63 -0.51
C ALA A 36 -3.82 -7.66 -0.71
N ALA A 37 -4.21 -8.40 0.33
CA ALA A 37 -5.31 -9.36 0.27
C ALA A 37 -6.65 -8.66 -0.04
N PHE A 38 -6.90 -7.48 0.53
CA PHE A 38 -8.08 -6.68 0.21
C PHE A 38 -8.06 -6.12 -1.23
N ASP A 39 -6.88 -5.79 -1.77
CA ASP A 39 -6.74 -5.34 -3.16
C ASP A 39 -7.01 -6.48 -4.16
N HIS A 40 -6.56 -7.70 -3.84
CA HIS A 40 -6.73 -8.86 -4.71
C HIS A 40 -8.09 -9.54 -4.60
N SER A 41 -8.85 -9.31 -3.52
CA SER A 41 -10.10 -10.00 -3.26
C SER A 41 -11.23 -9.05 -2.86
N ALA A 42 -12.05 -8.65 -3.84
CA ALA A 42 -13.27 -7.91 -3.59
C ALA A 42 -14.21 -8.66 -2.61
N ARG A 43 -14.26 -10.01 -2.72
CA ARG A 43 -15.08 -10.87 -1.84
C ARG A 43 -14.68 -10.73 -0.37
N LEU A 44 -13.38 -10.56 -0.06
CA LEU A 44 -12.91 -10.36 1.30
C LEU A 44 -13.53 -9.09 1.91
N LYS A 45 -13.54 -8.01 1.14
CA LYS A 45 -14.13 -6.73 1.55
C LYS A 45 -15.63 -6.85 1.79
N ASP A 46 -16.35 -7.48 0.86
CA ASP A 46 -17.79 -7.70 0.98
C ASP A 46 -18.14 -8.59 2.19
N THR A 47 -17.35 -9.64 2.44
CA THR A 47 -17.56 -10.54 3.58
C THR A 47 -17.33 -9.83 4.91
N VAL A 48 -16.28 -9.03 5.03
CA VAL A 48 -15.98 -8.26 6.25
C VAL A 48 -17.03 -7.19 6.50
N ALA A 49 -17.55 -6.55 5.45
CA ALA A 49 -18.62 -5.55 5.55
C ALA A 49 -19.99 -6.16 5.82
N ASN A 50 -20.20 -7.44 5.55
CA ASN A 50 -21.51 -8.10 5.68
C ASN A 50 -21.90 -8.26 7.16
N PRO A 51 -23.03 -7.70 7.63
CA PRO A 51 -23.49 -7.81 9.02
C PRO A 51 -23.95 -9.21 9.42
N PHE A 52 -24.27 -10.08 8.44
CA PHE A 52 -24.75 -11.45 8.70
C PHE A 52 -23.61 -12.47 8.95
N VAL A 53 -22.37 -12.12 8.67
CA VAL A 53 -21.21 -12.97 8.96
C VAL A 53 -20.85 -12.83 10.43
N SER A 54 -20.58 -13.96 11.10
CA SER A 54 -20.21 -13.97 12.51
C SER A 54 -18.90 -13.22 12.75
N ILE A 55 -18.73 -12.65 13.93
CA ILE A 55 -17.52 -11.91 14.31
C ILE A 55 -16.30 -12.85 14.32
N ASP A 56 -16.49 -14.09 14.78
CA ASP A 56 -15.42 -15.08 14.84
C ASP A 56 -14.94 -15.48 13.42
N ASP A 57 -15.86 -15.64 12.48
CA ASP A 57 -15.51 -15.92 11.08
C ASP A 57 -14.76 -14.73 10.46
N LYS A 58 -15.21 -13.50 10.73
CA LYS A 58 -14.51 -12.28 10.26
C LYS A 58 -13.10 -12.19 10.79
N THR A 59 -12.92 -12.42 12.11
CA THR A 59 -11.58 -12.37 12.72
C THR A 59 -10.67 -13.46 12.20
N ALA A 60 -11.17 -14.69 12.01
CA ALA A 60 -10.41 -15.79 11.42
C ALA A 60 -9.99 -15.47 9.97
N LEU A 61 -10.90 -14.90 9.20
CA LEU A 61 -10.65 -14.52 7.81
C LEU A 61 -9.59 -13.42 7.68
N ILE A 62 -9.67 -12.40 8.54
CA ILE A 62 -8.70 -11.30 8.59
C ILE A 62 -7.32 -11.82 9.05
N ALA A 63 -7.26 -12.71 10.04
CA ALA A 63 -6.02 -13.32 10.50
C ALA A 63 -5.37 -14.16 9.39
N ALA A 64 -6.14 -14.95 8.67
CA ALA A 64 -5.67 -15.71 7.52
C ALA A 64 -5.15 -14.80 6.39
N ALA A 65 -5.88 -13.71 6.09
CA ALA A 65 -5.48 -12.73 5.07
C ALA A 65 -4.19 -11.96 5.44
N ALA A 66 -3.98 -11.72 6.74
CA ALA A 66 -2.74 -11.11 7.24
C ALA A 66 -1.54 -12.07 7.22
N GLY A 67 -1.75 -13.37 6.90
CA GLY A 67 -0.72 -14.40 6.93
C GLY A 67 -0.21 -14.71 8.34
N VAL A 68 -1.03 -14.41 9.35
CA VAL A 68 -0.66 -14.59 10.75
C VAL A 68 -1.09 -15.98 11.22
N ASN A 69 -0.14 -16.76 11.68
CA ASN A 69 -0.46 -17.88 12.56
C ASN A 69 -1.04 -17.27 13.87
N THR A 70 -2.10 -17.87 14.40
CA THR A 70 -2.87 -17.44 15.58
C THR A 70 -2.07 -17.11 16.85
N THR A 71 -0.75 -17.15 16.79
CA THR A 71 0.20 -16.98 17.90
C THR A 71 0.63 -15.53 18.10
N ASP A 72 0.30 -14.59 17.22
CA ASP A 72 0.74 -13.19 17.37
C ASP A 72 -0.21 -12.44 18.30
N ALA A 73 0.14 -12.43 19.59
CA ALA A 73 -0.69 -11.89 20.67
C ALA A 73 -1.10 -10.43 20.41
N LEU A 74 -0.20 -9.62 19.81
CA LEU A 74 -0.49 -8.21 19.54
C LEU A 74 -1.60 -8.05 18.48
N PHE A 75 -1.53 -8.83 17.40
CA PHE A 75 -2.54 -8.76 16.35
C PHE A 75 -3.89 -9.29 16.83
N ALA A 76 -3.89 -10.37 17.62
CA ALA A 76 -5.10 -10.92 18.23
C ALA A 76 -5.76 -9.91 19.20
N ASP A 77 -4.97 -9.24 20.04
CA ASP A 77 -5.45 -8.20 20.94
C ASP A 77 -5.99 -7.00 20.17
N PHE A 78 -5.34 -6.64 19.07
CA PHE A 78 -5.81 -5.57 18.18
C PHE A 78 -7.15 -5.91 17.53
N LEU A 79 -7.33 -7.13 17.01
CA LEU A 79 -8.61 -7.57 16.45
C LEU A 79 -9.71 -7.59 17.50
N LYS A 80 -9.43 -8.08 18.72
CA LYS A 80 -10.38 -8.03 19.84
C LYS A 80 -10.83 -6.60 20.14
N LEU A 81 -9.89 -5.65 20.16
CA LEU A 81 -10.20 -4.23 20.37
C LEU A 81 -11.10 -3.67 19.28
N LEU A 82 -10.87 -4.03 18.00
CA LEU A 82 -11.74 -3.62 16.88
C LEU A 82 -13.14 -4.21 17.01
N VAL A 83 -13.24 -5.47 17.42
CA VAL A 83 -14.52 -6.15 17.68
C VAL A 83 -15.30 -5.47 18.81
N GLN A 84 -14.65 -5.21 19.94
CA GLN A 84 -15.26 -4.54 21.10
C GLN A 84 -15.80 -3.15 20.74
N ASN A 85 -15.09 -2.44 19.87
CA ASN A 85 -15.49 -1.11 19.39
C ASN A 85 -16.44 -1.16 18.18
N ARG A 86 -16.81 -2.34 17.68
CA ARG A 86 -17.63 -2.52 16.47
C ARG A 86 -17.02 -1.83 15.24
N ARG A 87 -15.70 -1.98 15.05
CA ARG A 87 -14.92 -1.30 14.00
C ARG A 87 -14.11 -2.26 13.14
N ILE A 88 -14.51 -3.54 13.10
CA ILE A 88 -13.83 -4.55 12.30
C ILE A 88 -13.96 -4.29 10.78
N ASP A 89 -15.03 -3.61 10.38
CA ASP A 89 -15.34 -3.20 9.00
C ASP A 89 -14.31 -2.24 8.38
N ILE A 90 -13.62 -1.44 9.22
CA ILE A 90 -12.62 -0.47 8.76
C ILE A 90 -11.18 -1.01 8.81
N VAL A 91 -10.98 -2.32 8.99
CA VAL A 91 -9.65 -2.92 9.12
C VAL A 91 -8.77 -2.71 7.88
N ASP A 92 -9.34 -2.71 6.68
CA ASP A 92 -8.64 -2.38 5.43
C ASP A 92 -8.04 -0.95 5.49
N ASP A 93 -8.87 0.03 5.85
CA ASP A 93 -8.39 1.42 5.97
C ASP A 93 -7.33 1.57 7.06
N ILE A 94 -7.44 0.81 8.16
CA ILE A 94 -6.44 0.82 9.24
C ILE A 94 -5.12 0.21 8.74
N ALA A 95 -5.18 -0.89 7.99
CA ALA A 95 -3.98 -1.53 7.42
C ALA A 95 -3.23 -0.57 6.49
N ARG A 96 -3.94 0.12 5.60
CA ARG A 96 -3.36 1.13 4.70
C ARG A 96 -2.79 2.32 5.48
N ALA A 97 -3.53 2.82 6.48
CA ALA A 97 -3.04 3.92 7.32
C ALA A 97 -1.78 3.54 8.12
N PHE A 98 -1.68 2.29 8.57
CA PHE A 98 -0.50 1.78 9.28
C PHE A 98 0.71 1.71 8.35
N THR A 99 0.55 1.16 7.14
CA THR A 99 1.63 1.08 6.15
C THR A 99 2.13 2.47 5.76
N ASP A 100 1.24 3.45 5.61
CA ASP A 100 1.61 4.85 5.34
C ASP A 100 2.39 5.48 6.51
N ILE A 101 1.95 5.24 7.76
CA ILE A 101 2.64 5.76 8.95
C ILE A 101 4.04 5.13 9.07
N TYR A 102 4.14 3.81 8.87
CA TYR A 102 5.41 3.10 8.93
C TYR A 102 6.40 3.63 7.89
N ARG A 103 5.97 3.75 6.63
CA ARG A 103 6.81 4.27 5.54
C ARG A 103 7.33 5.68 5.85
N LYS A 104 6.43 6.57 6.26
CA LYS A 104 6.82 7.94 6.62
C LYS A 104 7.81 8.01 7.79
N SER A 105 7.63 7.15 8.80
CA SER A 105 8.49 7.14 9.98
C SER A 105 9.87 6.51 9.72
N ASN A 106 10.00 5.71 8.67
CA ASN A 106 11.24 5.03 8.30
C ASN A 106 11.84 5.57 6.99
N ASN A 107 11.37 6.71 6.49
CA ASN A 107 11.80 7.33 5.23
C ASN A 107 11.77 6.34 4.04
N ILE A 108 10.68 5.55 3.96
CA ILE A 108 10.48 4.60 2.87
C ILE A 108 9.58 5.25 1.82
N SER A 109 10.13 5.50 0.64
CA SER A 109 9.37 6.02 -0.51
C SER A 109 8.85 4.87 -1.38
N ARG A 110 7.57 4.90 -1.65
CA ARG A 110 6.94 3.95 -2.57
C ARG A 110 7.12 4.45 -3.99
N VAL A 111 7.77 3.63 -4.82
CA VAL A 111 7.97 3.90 -6.22
C VAL A 111 7.25 2.85 -7.04
N GLU A 112 6.31 3.28 -7.86
CA GLU A 112 5.63 2.43 -8.83
C GLU A 112 6.06 2.85 -10.24
N VAL A 113 6.66 1.93 -10.98
CA VAL A 113 7.01 2.13 -12.38
C VAL A 113 5.95 1.45 -13.25
N VAL A 114 5.24 2.23 -14.04
CA VAL A 114 4.25 1.75 -14.99
C VAL A 114 4.87 1.83 -16.39
N SER A 115 4.90 0.72 -17.12
CA SER A 115 5.50 0.63 -18.46
C SER A 115 4.55 -0.01 -19.46
N ALA A 116 4.73 0.29 -20.75
CA ALA A 116 3.94 -0.32 -21.81
C ALA A 116 4.27 -1.80 -22.08
N SER A 117 5.48 -2.24 -21.70
CA SER A 117 5.98 -3.60 -21.88
C SER A 117 6.86 -4.00 -20.68
N PRO A 118 7.14 -5.30 -20.48
CA PRO A 118 8.07 -5.72 -19.43
C PRO A 118 9.41 -4.98 -19.56
N ILE A 119 9.86 -4.43 -18.43
CA ILE A 119 11.13 -3.70 -18.34
C ILE A 119 12.24 -4.71 -18.07
N ASP A 120 13.34 -4.64 -18.84
CA ASP A 120 14.51 -5.44 -18.59
C ASP A 120 15.29 -4.98 -17.34
N SER A 121 16.23 -5.79 -16.88
CA SER A 121 17.04 -5.50 -15.70
C SER A 121 17.87 -4.21 -15.85
N ASP A 122 18.37 -3.93 -17.06
CA ASP A 122 19.22 -2.79 -17.33
C ASP A 122 18.41 -1.48 -17.31
N ALA A 123 17.22 -1.50 -17.91
CA ALA A 123 16.31 -0.35 -17.86
C ALA A 123 15.80 -0.11 -16.42
N THR A 124 15.48 -1.17 -15.66
CA THR A 124 15.13 -1.07 -14.25
C THR A 124 16.25 -0.41 -13.44
N ALA A 125 17.50 -0.80 -13.66
CA ALA A 125 18.66 -0.21 -12.98
C ALA A 125 18.86 1.28 -13.33
N ARG A 126 18.64 1.67 -14.59
CA ARG A 126 18.70 3.09 -15.01
C ARG A 126 17.60 3.92 -14.37
N ILE A 127 16.36 3.43 -14.39
CA ILE A 127 15.21 4.08 -13.77
C ILE A 127 15.47 4.24 -12.27
N SER A 128 15.94 3.18 -11.60
CA SER A 128 16.26 3.22 -10.16
C SER A 128 17.32 4.27 -9.82
N ARG A 129 18.32 4.49 -10.66
CA ARG A 129 19.34 5.54 -10.47
C ARG A 129 18.72 6.93 -10.57
N ILE A 130 17.93 7.19 -11.61
CA ILE A 130 17.23 8.47 -11.80
C ILE A 130 16.34 8.78 -10.60
N ILE A 131 15.65 7.78 -10.08
CA ILE A 131 14.78 7.93 -8.91
C ILE A 131 15.61 8.20 -7.65
N ALA A 132 16.72 7.49 -7.46
CA ALA A 132 17.60 7.66 -6.31
C ALA A 132 18.16 9.10 -6.22
N ASP A 133 18.44 9.74 -7.35
CA ASP A 133 18.90 11.13 -7.42
C ASP A 133 17.81 12.14 -7.00
N HIS A 134 16.53 11.74 -7.05
CA HIS A 134 15.38 12.59 -6.68
C HIS A 134 14.89 12.32 -5.24
N LEU A 135 15.33 11.22 -4.63
CA LEU A 135 14.95 10.87 -3.27
C LEU A 135 15.96 11.46 -2.25
N PRO A 136 15.54 11.73 -1.00
CA PRO A 136 16.46 12.04 0.08
C PRO A 136 17.52 10.96 0.25
N ALA A 137 18.75 11.33 0.59
CA ALA A 137 19.89 10.42 0.70
C ALA A 137 19.72 9.27 1.71
N ASP A 138 18.81 9.43 2.66
CA ASP A 138 18.45 8.46 3.70
C ASP A 138 17.15 7.68 3.41
N ALA A 139 16.55 7.91 2.23
CA ALA A 139 15.32 7.22 1.86
C ALA A 139 15.60 5.81 1.35
N THR A 140 14.81 4.86 1.85
CA THR A 140 14.75 3.49 1.31
C THR A 140 13.65 3.43 0.25
N MET A 141 13.94 2.86 -0.91
CA MET A 141 13.01 2.76 -2.03
C MET A 141 12.31 1.38 -2.04
N GLU A 142 10.98 1.37 -1.98
CA GLU A 142 10.16 0.20 -2.32
C GLU A 142 9.71 0.30 -3.78
N LEU A 143 10.37 -0.45 -4.67
CA LEU A 143 10.08 -0.46 -6.10
C LEU A 143 9.01 -1.51 -6.41
N SER A 144 7.96 -1.09 -7.12
CA SER A 144 6.97 -1.98 -7.73
C SER A 144 6.87 -1.68 -9.24
N SER A 145 6.57 -2.69 -10.05
CA SER A 145 6.37 -2.51 -11.49
C SER A 145 4.99 -3.00 -11.91
N ARG A 146 4.36 -2.23 -12.82
CA ARG A 146 3.07 -2.59 -13.43
C ARG A 146 3.15 -2.37 -14.94
N ILE A 147 2.53 -3.27 -15.69
CA ILE A 147 2.42 -3.14 -17.15
C ILE A 147 1.08 -2.51 -17.48
N ASP A 148 1.10 -1.48 -18.33
CA ASP A 148 -0.06 -0.78 -18.85
C ASP A 148 0.11 -0.53 -20.35
N PRO A 149 -0.52 -1.32 -21.20
CA PRO A 149 -0.39 -1.20 -22.65
C PRO A 149 -0.90 0.13 -23.24
N ASP A 150 -1.80 0.83 -22.51
CA ASP A 150 -2.39 2.11 -22.94
C ASP A 150 -1.36 3.26 -23.00
N LEU A 151 -0.18 3.06 -22.42
CA LEU A 151 0.93 4.02 -22.53
C LEU A 151 1.56 4.08 -23.93
N ILE A 152 1.29 3.07 -24.81
CA ILE A 152 1.85 2.92 -26.17
C ILE A 152 3.37 2.69 -26.13
N GLY A 153 4.11 3.38 -25.25
CA GLY A 153 5.55 3.30 -25.06
C GLY A 153 6.04 4.22 -23.95
N GLY A 154 7.32 4.07 -23.56
CA GLY A 154 7.89 4.79 -22.44
C GLY A 154 7.45 4.25 -21.09
N PHE A 155 7.54 5.08 -20.06
CA PHE A 155 7.18 4.71 -18.68
C PHE A 155 6.63 5.90 -17.90
N VAL A 156 5.89 5.60 -16.84
CA VAL A 156 5.43 6.55 -15.82
C VAL A 156 5.98 6.10 -14.49
N VAL A 157 6.58 7.01 -13.73
CA VAL A 157 7.04 6.76 -12.36
C VAL A 157 6.14 7.53 -11.40
N ASN A 158 5.52 6.81 -10.49
CA ASN A 158 4.79 7.39 -9.37
C ASN A 158 5.67 7.25 -8.12
N ILE A 159 6.07 8.38 -7.52
CA ILE A 159 6.86 8.42 -6.28
C ILE A 159 5.96 9.04 -5.21
N ASP A 160 5.45 8.23 -4.28
CA ASP A 160 4.49 8.67 -3.26
C ASP A 160 3.32 9.47 -3.86
N ASN A 161 3.39 10.80 -3.84
CA ASN A 161 2.38 11.71 -4.39
C ASN A 161 2.83 12.45 -5.66
N GLU A 162 4.04 12.19 -6.13
CA GLU A 162 4.59 12.81 -7.33
C GLU A 162 4.51 11.83 -8.51
N ARG A 163 4.23 12.37 -9.69
CA ARG A 163 4.16 11.59 -10.92
C ARG A 163 5.10 12.18 -11.96
N LEU A 164 6.04 11.37 -12.42
CA LEU A 164 6.91 11.67 -13.54
C LEU A 164 6.41 10.86 -14.75
N ASP A 165 5.90 11.56 -15.76
CA ASP A 165 5.32 10.92 -16.94
C ASP A 165 6.28 11.10 -18.14
N ALA A 166 6.91 10.02 -18.54
CA ALA A 166 7.77 9.91 -19.73
C ALA A 166 7.14 8.97 -20.78
N SER A 167 5.79 8.90 -20.84
CA SER A 167 5.08 8.08 -21.80
C SER A 167 4.97 8.73 -23.18
N VAL A 168 5.01 7.91 -24.21
CA VAL A 168 4.76 8.34 -25.59
C VAL A 168 3.35 8.87 -25.75
N SER A 169 2.37 8.30 -25.04
CA SER A 169 0.99 8.77 -25.05
C SER A 169 0.86 10.24 -24.61
N SER A 170 1.58 10.65 -23.56
CA SER A 170 1.58 12.04 -23.10
C SER A 170 2.30 12.97 -24.08
N GLN A 171 3.44 12.56 -24.64
CA GLN A 171 4.16 13.33 -25.65
C GLN A 171 3.31 13.56 -26.92
N LEU A 172 2.58 12.54 -27.38
CA LEU A 172 1.68 12.68 -28.53
C LEU A 172 0.51 13.62 -28.24
N LYS A 173 -0.03 13.61 -27.01
CA LYS A 173 -1.08 14.55 -26.60
C LYS A 173 -0.59 15.99 -26.58
N GLU A 174 0.60 16.24 -26.06
CA GLU A 174 1.21 17.58 -26.06
C GLU A 174 1.47 18.07 -27.47
N LEU A 175 2.00 17.21 -28.35
CA LEU A 175 2.25 17.52 -29.75
C LEU A 175 0.94 17.87 -30.48
N ARG A 176 -0.12 17.10 -30.27
CA ARG A 176 -1.45 17.37 -30.80
C ARG A 176 -1.99 18.72 -30.34
N LEU A 177 -1.83 19.06 -29.06
CA LEU A 177 -2.29 20.34 -28.52
C LEU A 177 -1.47 21.54 -29.08
N SER A 178 -0.17 21.34 -29.34
CA SER A 178 0.66 22.37 -29.95
C SER A 178 0.33 22.66 -31.43
N LEU A 179 -0.13 21.63 -32.15
CA LEU A 179 -0.53 21.75 -33.56
C LEU A 179 -1.95 22.34 -33.74
N LEU A 180 -2.75 22.38 -32.67
CA LEU A 180 -4.10 22.95 -32.68
C LEU A 180 -4.17 24.42 -32.23
N LYS A 181 -3.01 24.97 -31.82
CA LYS A 181 -2.83 26.41 -31.53
C LYS A 181 -2.29 27.14 -32.74
#